data_4030778dabf053490468663c3b73d146
#
_entry.id   4030778dabf053490468663c3b73d146
#
_cell.length_a   1.000
_cell.length_b   1.000
_cell.length_c   1.000
_cell.angle_alpha   90.00
_cell.angle_beta   90.00
_cell.angle_gamma   90.00
#
_symmetry.space_group_name_H-M   'P 1'
#
loop_
_entity.id
_entity.type
_entity.pdbx_description
1 polymer ?
#
loop_
_entity_poly.entity_id
_entity_poly.type
_entity_poly.pdbx_seq_one_letter_code
_entity_poly.pdbx_strand_id
1 'polypeptide(L)'
;MEKGEHMRRIIFHEKTKTFHLYNEKISYILCVLENGHLGQLYFGKRLHDKADFSYLVEKRERPMTSYIYEWDRTFSLEHIRQEYPVYGTTDYRHPAIELLQENGSRISEFRYDSYEIIDGKPKLAGLPATYTESGE
;
A
#
# COMPACT_ATOMS: atom_id res chain seq x y z
N MET A 1 -13.89 -36.82 5.41
CA MET A 1 -14.30 -35.43 5.08
C MET A 1 -13.17 -34.52 5.49
N GLU A 2 -12.23 -34.27 4.58
CA GLU A 2 -11.15 -33.31 4.80
C GLU A 2 -11.77 -31.92 4.83
N LYS A 3 -11.63 -31.23 5.97
CA LYS A 3 -11.87 -29.81 6.05
C LYS A 3 -10.82 -29.15 5.15
N GLY A 4 -11.27 -28.64 3.98
CA GLY A 4 -10.42 -27.85 3.12
C GLY A 4 -9.77 -26.73 3.94
N GLU A 5 -8.46 -26.74 4.02
CA GLU A 5 -7.69 -25.61 4.51
C GLU A 5 -8.10 -24.41 3.66
N HIS A 6 -8.78 -23.46 4.29
CA HIS A 6 -9.01 -22.16 3.69
C HIS A 6 -7.65 -21.53 3.49
N MET A 7 -7.12 -21.69 2.31
CA MET A 7 -5.81 -21.13 1.94
C MET A 7 -5.89 -19.62 2.10
N ARG A 8 -5.22 -19.10 3.14
CA ARG A 8 -5.16 -17.65 3.37
C ARG A 8 -4.60 -16.99 2.13
N ARG A 9 -5.37 -16.11 1.53
CA ARG A 9 -5.02 -15.37 0.31
C ARG A 9 -4.36 -14.02 0.61
N ILE A 10 -4.10 -13.76 1.89
CA ILE A 10 -3.40 -12.57 2.37
C ILE A 10 -2.26 -13.05 3.28
N ILE A 11 -1.04 -12.69 2.92
CA ILE A 11 0.17 -12.96 3.69
C ILE A 11 0.77 -11.63 4.12
N PHE A 12 1.15 -11.53 5.39
CA PHE A 12 1.91 -10.41 5.91
C PHE A 12 3.31 -10.87 6.33
N HIS A 13 4.32 -10.25 5.75
CA HIS A 13 5.72 -10.47 6.07
C HIS A 13 6.19 -9.45 7.10
N GLU A 14 6.24 -9.85 8.37
CA GLU A 14 6.52 -8.98 9.52
C GLU A 14 7.85 -8.22 9.38
N LYS A 15 8.90 -8.89 8.92
CA LYS A 15 10.25 -8.30 8.82
C LYS A 15 10.35 -7.19 7.78
N THR A 16 9.68 -7.37 6.65
CA THR A 16 9.69 -6.42 5.52
C THR A 16 8.44 -5.55 5.49
N LYS A 17 7.52 -5.77 6.42
CA LYS A 17 6.21 -5.10 6.51
C LYS A 17 5.49 -5.07 5.15
N THR A 18 5.49 -6.21 4.49
CA THR A 18 4.92 -6.37 3.15
C THR A 18 3.68 -7.22 3.21
N PHE A 19 2.63 -6.75 2.56
CA PHE A 19 1.38 -7.47 2.36
C PHE A 19 1.36 -8.04 0.96
N HIS A 20 1.08 -9.33 0.84
CA HIS A 20 0.84 -10.00 -0.43
C HIS A 20 -0.58 -10.56 -0.45
N LEU A 21 -1.45 -9.88 -1.18
CA LEU A 21 -2.81 -10.30 -1.45
C LEU A 21 -2.83 -11.02 -2.80
N TYR A 22 -3.47 -12.18 -2.89
CA TYR A 22 -3.47 -12.92 -4.14
C TYR A 22 -4.68 -13.85 -4.28
N ASN A 23 -5.00 -14.15 -5.52
CA ASN A 23 -5.89 -15.26 -5.89
C ASN A 23 -5.19 -16.15 -6.92
N GLU A 24 -5.93 -16.98 -7.63
CA GLU A 24 -5.36 -17.90 -8.63
C GLU A 24 -4.72 -17.17 -9.83
N LYS A 25 -5.13 -15.96 -10.13
CA LYS A 25 -4.78 -15.22 -11.35
C LYS A 25 -3.87 -14.02 -11.11
N ILE A 26 -4.07 -13.32 -9.99
CA ILE A 26 -3.41 -12.04 -9.72
C ILE A 26 -2.73 -12.00 -8.37
N SER A 27 -1.74 -11.12 -8.27
CA SER A 27 -1.12 -10.68 -7.03
C SER A 27 -1.20 -9.17 -6.88
N TYR A 28 -1.46 -8.74 -5.66
CA TYR A 28 -1.40 -7.36 -5.25
C TYR A 28 -0.47 -7.24 -4.05
N ILE A 29 0.59 -6.46 -4.19
CA ILE A 29 1.66 -6.36 -3.18
C ILE A 29 1.84 -4.92 -2.80
N LEU A 30 1.79 -4.67 -1.50
CA LEU A 30 2.02 -3.36 -0.90
C LEU A 30 2.92 -3.50 0.33
N CYS A 31 3.58 -2.44 0.72
CA CYS A 31 4.46 -2.43 1.89
C CYS A 31 4.35 -1.14 2.68
N VAL A 32 4.79 -1.19 3.92
CA VAL A 32 5.06 0.03 4.69
C VAL A 32 6.43 0.55 4.27
N LEU A 33 6.47 1.74 3.70
CA LEU A 33 7.69 2.42 3.29
C LEU A 33 8.50 2.90 4.50
N GLU A 34 9.77 3.23 4.27
CA GLU A 34 10.69 3.70 5.31
C GLU A 34 10.16 4.90 6.12
N ASN A 35 9.40 5.78 5.47
CA ASN A 35 8.76 6.94 6.11
C ASN A 35 7.39 6.65 6.73
N GLY A 36 6.96 5.40 6.76
CA GLY A 36 5.68 4.98 7.33
C GLY A 36 4.48 5.10 6.41
N HIS A 37 4.63 5.57 5.19
CA HIS A 37 3.56 5.60 4.20
C HIS A 37 3.32 4.19 3.62
N LEU A 38 2.14 3.95 3.08
CA LEU A 38 1.81 2.69 2.44
C LEU A 38 2.17 2.76 0.95
N GLY A 39 3.17 1.98 0.56
CA GLY A 39 3.68 1.92 -0.80
C GLY A 39 3.03 0.80 -1.62
N GLN A 40 2.74 1.07 -2.89
CA GLN A 40 2.26 0.08 -3.83
C GLN A 40 3.44 -0.51 -4.60
N LEU A 41 3.67 -1.81 -4.48
CA LEU A 41 4.79 -2.49 -5.13
C LEU A 41 4.41 -3.15 -6.44
N TYR A 42 3.31 -3.88 -6.47
CA TYR A 42 2.94 -4.67 -7.63
C TYR A 42 1.43 -4.90 -7.70
N PHE A 43 0.89 -4.85 -8.90
CA PHE A 43 -0.42 -5.38 -9.26
C PHE A 43 -0.35 -6.03 -10.64
N GLY A 44 -0.69 -7.31 -10.73
CA GLY A 44 -0.61 -8.02 -12.01
C GLY A 44 -0.77 -9.54 -11.86
N LYS A 45 -0.24 -10.29 -12.81
CA LYS A 45 -0.28 -11.76 -12.79
C LYS A 45 0.25 -12.32 -11.48
N ARG A 46 -0.33 -13.44 -11.06
CA ARG A 46 0.06 -14.15 -9.86
C ARG A 46 1.58 -14.35 -9.77
N LEU A 47 2.16 -13.89 -8.68
CA LEU A 47 3.54 -14.14 -8.30
C LEU A 47 3.61 -15.22 -7.21
N HIS A 48 4.71 -15.95 -7.19
CA HIS A 48 5.04 -16.78 -6.04
C HIS A 48 5.38 -15.88 -4.85
N ASP A 49 4.92 -16.27 -3.68
CA ASP A 49 5.22 -15.53 -2.47
C ASP A 49 6.71 -15.58 -2.13
N LYS A 50 7.23 -14.47 -1.63
CA LYS A 50 8.61 -14.30 -1.17
C LYS A 50 8.61 -13.51 0.12
N ALA A 51 9.59 -13.79 0.97
CA ALA A 51 9.77 -13.07 2.22
C ALA A 51 10.14 -11.59 2.04
N ASP A 52 10.63 -11.21 0.86
CA ASP A 52 11.08 -9.85 0.55
C ASP A 52 10.72 -9.46 -0.88
N PHE A 53 10.01 -8.34 -1.00
CA PHE A 53 9.66 -7.68 -2.26
C PHE A 53 10.22 -6.25 -2.33
N SER A 54 11.16 -5.88 -1.46
CA SER A 54 11.71 -4.53 -1.37
C SER A 54 12.36 -4.05 -2.67
N TYR A 55 12.86 -4.99 -3.50
CA TYR A 55 13.42 -4.70 -4.82
C TYR A 55 12.41 -4.09 -5.81
N LEU A 56 11.11 -4.14 -5.51
CA LEU A 56 10.05 -3.50 -6.31
C LEU A 56 9.82 -2.03 -5.91
N VAL A 57 10.40 -1.56 -4.81
CA VAL A 57 10.39 -0.14 -4.46
C VAL A 57 11.25 0.61 -5.47
N GLU A 58 10.67 1.58 -6.13
CA GLU A 58 11.41 2.42 -7.09
C GLU A 58 12.34 3.36 -6.34
N LYS A 59 13.60 2.97 -6.18
CA LYS A 59 14.66 3.80 -5.64
C LYS A 59 15.57 4.30 -6.76
N ARG A 60 15.72 5.60 -6.87
CA ARG A 60 16.64 6.24 -7.83
C ARG A 60 17.13 7.56 -7.29
N GLU A 61 18.39 7.86 -7.51
CA GLU A 61 18.94 9.15 -7.15
C GLU A 61 18.24 10.27 -7.94
N ARG A 62 17.79 11.27 -7.21
CA ARG A 62 17.13 12.45 -7.76
C ARG A 62 17.91 13.69 -7.32
N PRO A 63 18.75 14.25 -8.20
CA PRO A 63 19.37 15.53 -7.92
C PRO A 63 18.30 16.61 -7.80
N MET A 64 18.50 17.55 -6.89
CA MET A 64 17.59 18.68 -6.65
C MET A 64 16.19 18.27 -6.14
N THR A 65 16.10 17.13 -5.42
CA THR A 65 14.86 16.80 -4.69
C THR A 65 14.57 17.89 -3.63
N SER A 66 13.29 18.19 -3.44
CA SER A 66 12.86 19.17 -2.43
C SER A 66 13.08 18.70 -0.99
N TYR A 67 13.22 17.39 -0.77
CA TYR A 67 13.45 16.80 0.54
C TYR A 67 14.21 15.49 0.42
N ILE A 68 15.16 15.28 1.34
CA ILE A 68 15.92 14.03 1.46
C ILE A 68 15.50 13.37 2.78
N TYR A 69 14.88 12.21 2.68
CA TYR A 69 14.44 11.44 3.85
C TYR A 69 15.65 10.72 4.47
N GLU A 70 15.97 11.01 5.73
CA GLU A 70 17.06 10.38 6.49
C GLU A 70 18.37 10.20 5.73
N TRP A 71 18.70 11.18 4.89
CA TRP A 71 19.90 11.20 4.05
C TRP A 71 19.93 10.18 2.91
N ASP A 72 18.85 9.40 2.69
CA ASP A 72 18.71 8.54 1.51
C ASP A 72 18.24 9.36 0.29
N ARG A 73 19.21 9.71 -0.56
CA ARG A 73 18.95 10.47 -1.79
C ARG A 73 18.17 9.68 -2.85
N THR A 74 18.02 8.39 -2.66
CA THR A 74 17.29 7.51 -3.58
C THR A 74 15.83 7.35 -3.21
N PHE A 75 15.46 7.71 -1.97
CA PHE A 75 14.09 7.63 -1.47
C PHE A 75 13.37 8.97 -1.65
N SER A 76 12.31 9.00 -2.45
CA SER A 76 11.46 10.18 -2.59
C SER A 76 10.04 9.82 -2.99
N LEU A 77 9.07 10.41 -2.31
CA LEU A 77 7.66 10.27 -2.68
C LEU A 77 7.31 10.98 -4.00
N GLU A 78 8.23 11.74 -4.59
CA GLU A 78 8.05 12.31 -5.92
C GLU A 78 7.94 11.23 -7.01
N HIS A 79 8.51 10.04 -6.81
CA HIS A 79 8.49 8.95 -7.79
C HIS A 79 8.02 7.62 -7.22
N ILE A 80 8.16 7.36 -5.91
CA ILE A 80 7.68 6.13 -5.28
C ILE A 80 6.15 6.10 -5.37
N ARG A 81 5.60 4.96 -5.73
CA ARG A 81 4.15 4.76 -5.78
C ARG A 81 3.60 4.52 -4.39
N GLN A 82 2.57 5.26 -4.04
CA GLN A 82 1.83 5.09 -2.80
C GLN A 82 0.49 4.41 -3.06
N GLU A 83 0.02 3.62 -2.11
CA GLU A 83 -1.29 2.98 -2.17
C GLU A 83 -2.42 3.99 -2.03
N TYR A 84 -2.25 4.94 -1.13
CA TYR A 84 -3.23 5.99 -0.87
C TYR A 84 -2.54 7.35 -0.76
N PRO A 85 -2.16 7.95 -1.89
CA PRO A 85 -1.41 9.19 -1.89
C PRO A 85 -2.27 10.36 -1.41
N VAL A 86 -1.66 11.24 -0.63
CA VAL A 86 -2.21 12.53 -0.23
C VAL A 86 -1.28 13.65 -0.66
N TYR A 87 -1.80 14.88 -0.73
CA TYR A 87 -1.02 16.02 -1.14
C TYR A 87 -0.08 16.48 -0.01
N GLY A 88 1.19 16.55 -0.29
CA GLY A 88 2.23 16.97 0.64
C GLY A 88 3.37 15.94 0.76
N THR A 89 4.29 16.15 1.69
CA THR A 89 5.46 15.29 1.97
C THR A 89 6.25 14.90 0.71
N THR A 90 6.48 15.90 -0.17
CA THR A 90 7.10 15.79 -1.50
C THR A 90 6.26 15.10 -2.59
N ASP A 91 5.09 14.57 -2.28
CA ASP A 91 4.16 14.11 -3.31
C ASP A 91 3.18 15.23 -3.69
N TYR A 92 3.34 15.75 -4.89
CA TYR A 92 2.50 16.80 -5.46
C TYR A 92 1.68 16.30 -6.66
N ARG A 93 1.63 15.00 -6.85
CA ARG A 93 0.76 14.35 -7.84
C ARG A 93 -0.69 14.43 -7.39
N HIS A 94 -1.62 14.06 -8.26
CA HIS A 94 -3.04 14.06 -7.91
C HIS A 94 -3.31 13.08 -6.75
N PRO A 95 -3.86 13.56 -5.63
CA PRO A 95 -4.09 12.73 -4.45
C PRO A 95 -5.32 11.84 -4.59
N ALA A 96 -5.38 10.76 -3.79
CA ALA A 96 -6.57 9.92 -3.67
C ALA A 96 -7.71 10.63 -2.92
N ILE A 97 -7.38 11.55 -2.04
CA ILE A 97 -8.32 12.39 -1.30
C ILE A 97 -7.74 13.79 -1.09
N GLU A 98 -8.59 14.80 -1.18
CA GLU A 98 -8.25 16.17 -0.77
C GLU A 98 -9.00 16.53 0.51
N LEU A 99 -8.26 16.97 1.51
CA LEU A 99 -8.79 17.43 2.76
C LEU A 99 -8.49 18.93 2.94
N LEU A 100 -9.52 19.74 3.06
CA LEU A 100 -9.37 21.15 3.39
C LEU A 100 -9.42 21.30 4.91
N GLN A 101 -8.31 21.72 5.50
CA GLN A 101 -8.20 21.98 6.93
C GLN A 101 -8.78 23.37 7.27
N GLU A 102 -9.10 23.60 8.54
CA GLU A 102 -9.65 24.88 9.03
C GLU A 102 -8.75 26.09 8.71
N ASN A 103 -7.43 25.86 8.68
CA ASN A 103 -6.45 26.91 8.33
C ASN A 103 -6.29 27.14 6.83
N GLY A 104 -7.11 26.49 5.98
CA GLY A 104 -7.04 26.56 4.53
C GLY A 104 -5.98 25.67 3.87
N SER A 105 -5.19 24.93 4.64
CA SER A 105 -4.19 23.99 4.10
C SER A 105 -4.87 22.76 3.52
N ARG A 106 -4.27 22.21 2.45
CA ARG A 106 -4.64 20.91 1.87
C ARG A 106 -3.56 19.84 2.08
N ILE A 107 -2.50 20.18 2.81
CA ILE A 107 -1.40 19.25 3.09
C ILE A 107 -1.85 18.26 4.14
N SER A 108 -1.72 16.98 3.83
CA SER A 108 -2.09 15.87 4.71
C SER A 108 -0.99 14.82 4.72
N GLU A 109 -1.00 13.98 5.74
CA GLU A 109 -0.08 12.86 5.86
C GLU A 109 -0.83 11.65 6.44
N PHE A 110 -0.80 10.54 5.73
CA PHE A 110 -1.32 9.27 6.22
C PHE A 110 -0.19 8.28 6.40
N ARG A 111 0.02 7.86 7.63
CA ARG A 111 0.99 6.84 7.98
C ARG A 111 0.28 5.55 8.38
N TYR A 112 0.92 4.44 8.07
CA TYR A 112 0.46 3.13 8.55
C TYR A 112 0.45 3.10 10.08
N ASP A 113 -0.65 2.61 10.63
CA ASP A 113 -0.83 2.39 12.06
C ASP A 113 -0.87 0.89 12.37
N SER A 114 -1.88 0.22 11.89
CA SER A 114 -2.14 -1.19 12.17
C SER A 114 -2.90 -1.86 11.03
N TYR A 115 -3.04 -3.17 11.09
CA TYR A 115 -3.85 -3.93 10.15
C TYR A 115 -4.67 -5.01 10.86
N GLU A 116 -5.73 -5.44 10.20
CA GLU A 116 -6.51 -6.60 10.55
C GLU A 116 -6.79 -7.42 9.31
N ILE A 117 -6.67 -8.74 9.40
CA ILE A 117 -7.09 -9.66 8.35
C ILE A 117 -8.39 -10.30 8.79
N ILE A 118 -9.45 -10.05 8.05
CA ILE A 118 -10.79 -10.57 8.34
C ILE A 118 -11.26 -11.49 7.21
N ASP A 119 -12.11 -12.45 7.56
CA ASP A 119 -12.72 -13.32 6.57
C ASP A 119 -13.89 -12.60 5.87
N GLY A 120 -13.88 -12.67 4.54
CA GLY A 120 -14.89 -12.03 3.69
C GLY A 120 -14.69 -10.52 3.58
N LYS A 121 -15.63 -9.88 2.90
CA LYS A 121 -15.58 -8.43 2.66
C LYS A 121 -16.39 -7.68 3.71
N PRO A 122 -15.77 -6.78 4.47
CA PRO A 122 -16.49 -5.96 5.44
C PRO A 122 -17.47 -5.00 4.75
N LYS A 123 -18.61 -4.80 5.37
CA LYS A 123 -19.59 -3.80 4.95
C LYS A 123 -19.52 -2.60 5.89
N LEU A 124 -19.42 -1.42 5.33
CA LEU A 124 -19.56 -0.18 6.07
C LEU A 124 -21.02 0.26 6.06
N ALA A 125 -21.59 0.45 7.23
CA ALA A 125 -23.00 0.86 7.37
C ALA A 125 -23.23 2.20 6.65
N GLY A 126 -24.30 2.25 5.83
CA GLY A 126 -24.69 3.47 5.12
C GLY A 126 -23.86 3.81 3.88
N LEU A 127 -22.88 3.01 3.51
CA LEU A 127 -22.07 3.21 2.31
C LEU A 127 -22.35 2.15 1.26
N PRO A 128 -22.24 2.50 -0.04
CA PRO A 128 -22.27 1.52 -1.12
C PRO A 128 -21.13 0.51 -0.96
N ALA A 129 -21.38 -0.74 -1.22
CA ALA A 129 -20.36 -1.78 -1.19
C ALA A 129 -20.43 -2.62 -2.47
N THR A 130 -19.27 -3.01 -2.97
CA THR A 130 -19.17 -4.08 -3.95
C THR A 130 -19.31 -5.43 -3.25
N TYR A 131 -19.71 -6.45 -3.95
CA TYR A 131 -19.70 -7.82 -3.45
C TYR A 131 -18.61 -8.64 -4.18
N THR A 132 -18.20 -9.72 -3.55
CA THR A 132 -17.31 -10.70 -4.15
C THR A 132 -18.12 -11.95 -4.48
N GLU A 133 -17.79 -12.62 -5.57
CA GLU A 133 -18.34 -13.94 -5.87
C GLU A 133 -17.67 -15.01 -4.98
N SER A 134 -18.35 -16.14 -4.83
CA SER A 134 -17.82 -17.25 -4.05
C SER A 134 -16.50 -17.74 -4.64
N GLY A 135 -15.45 -17.74 -3.85
CA GLY A 135 -14.12 -18.21 -4.25
C GLY A 135 -13.09 -17.12 -4.57
N GLU A 136 -13.46 -15.85 -4.46
CA GLU A 136 -12.51 -14.72 -4.57
C GLU A 136 -11.96 -14.25 -3.22
#